data_c01fb8fe27469125f414568947895028
#
_entry.id   c01fb8fe27469125f414568947895028
#
_cell.length_a   1.000
_cell.length_b   1.000
_cell.length_c   1.000
_cell.angle_alpha   90.00
_cell.angle_beta   90.00
_cell.angle_gamma   90.00
#
_symmetry.space_group_name_H-M   'P 1'
#
loop_
_entity.id
_entity.type
_entity.pdbx_description
1 polymer ?
#
loop_
_entity_poly.entity_id
_entity_poly.type
_entity_poly.pdbx_seq_one_letter_code
_entity_poly.pdbx_strand_id
1 'polypeptide(L)'
;MILILDFGAQYTQLIARRIREAHVYCEIHPYSLAIDAIRALQPEGIILSGGPASVYDEDAPLPVREIADLGLPILGICYGMGVLTLFGGGRVGRAPRREYGPAELIIDDDRDLFAGIGQTTIPVWMSHGDTMDAAPAGWTVLAHSANSAIAAFADPTRRCFGVQFHPEVVHTPRGSEILANFVFRVCRAPADWTMENFVERETARIRTRVGGAGVVCALSGGVDSTVTAALVHRAVGDQLTCIFVDNGVLRRDEAQRVMTFLRETFRFRIKAVDAGARFLERLAGIEDPELKRRTIGRTFIEVFEDEARALPNIAFLAQGTLYPDVIESVSFKGPSATIKSHHNVGGLPERMHLQLIEPLRELFKDEVRHLGEVLGIPSRIVGRHPFPGPGLAIRVIGEVTAERVAILQAAEAIVDEEIRAAGLYERLWQAFAVLLPVRTVGVMGDARTYDNVLAIRAVESVDGMTADWARIPLDLLARLSSRLTNEVRGVNRVVYDISSKPPATIEWE
;
A
#
# COMPACT_ATOMS: atom_id res chain seq x y z
N MET A 1 21.98 3.43 -3.06
CA MET A 1 20.53 3.36 -3.30
C MET A 1 20.23 3.36 -4.79
N ILE A 2 19.09 2.81 -5.23
CA ILE A 2 18.64 2.82 -6.63
C ILE A 2 17.59 3.91 -6.82
N LEU A 3 17.77 4.78 -7.81
CA LEU A 3 16.79 5.78 -8.21
C LEU A 3 15.85 5.21 -9.27
N ILE A 4 14.55 5.28 -9.07
CA ILE A 4 13.54 4.87 -10.04
C ILE A 4 12.84 6.11 -10.57
N LEU A 5 12.92 6.37 -11.87
CA LEU A 5 12.19 7.45 -12.52
C LEU A 5 10.86 6.91 -13.07
N ASP A 6 9.76 7.51 -12.61
CA ASP A 6 8.40 7.11 -12.94
C ASP A 6 7.87 7.84 -14.16
N PHE A 7 7.49 7.08 -15.18
CA PHE A 7 6.86 7.57 -16.42
C PHE A 7 5.34 7.33 -16.45
N GLY A 8 4.73 7.08 -15.28
CA GLY A 8 3.29 6.85 -15.14
C GLY A 8 2.86 5.39 -15.35
N ALA A 9 3.77 4.43 -15.15
CA ALA A 9 3.42 3.01 -15.24
C ALA A 9 2.67 2.55 -13.98
N GLN A 10 1.67 1.68 -14.17
CA GLN A 10 1.00 1.01 -13.07
C GLN A 10 1.94 0.12 -12.23
N TYR A 11 3.06 -0.30 -12.83
CA TYR A 11 3.99 -1.25 -12.23
C TYR A 11 5.22 -0.61 -11.57
N THR A 12 5.37 0.73 -11.57
CA THR A 12 6.54 1.41 -10.98
C THR A 12 6.76 1.03 -9.51
N GLN A 13 5.68 0.93 -8.73
CA GLN A 13 5.78 0.50 -7.33
C GLN A 13 6.25 -0.96 -7.19
N LEU A 14 5.94 -1.84 -8.17
CA LEU A 14 6.42 -3.22 -8.17
C LEU A 14 7.92 -3.28 -8.41
N ILE A 15 8.47 -2.40 -9.26
CA ILE A 15 9.94 -2.29 -9.44
C ILE A 15 10.59 -1.99 -8.08
N ALA A 16 10.09 -0.97 -7.37
CA ALA A 16 10.61 -0.61 -6.07
C ALA A 16 10.51 -1.77 -5.05
N ARG A 17 9.39 -2.49 -5.02
CA ARG A 17 9.22 -3.66 -4.16
C ARG A 17 10.25 -4.74 -4.45
N ARG A 18 10.50 -5.08 -5.73
CA ARG A 18 11.50 -6.09 -6.12
C ARG A 18 12.92 -5.69 -5.68
N ILE A 19 13.26 -4.40 -5.80
CA ILE A 19 14.56 -3.89 -5.33
C ILE A 19 14.66 -3.98 -3.79
N ARG A 20 13.58 -3.65 -3.08
CA ARG A 20 13.52 -3.76 -1.61
C ARG A 20 13.55 -5.20 -1.11
N GLU A 21 12.91 -6.13 -1.81
CA GLU A 21 12.99 -7.57 -1.54
C GLU A 21 14.43 -8.10 -1.70
N ALA A 22 15.25 -7.46 -2.54
CA ALA A 22 16.68 -7.73 -2.64
C ALA A 22 17.52 -6.98 -1.56
N HIS A 23 16.88 -6.43 -0.53
CA HIS A 23 17.52 -5.69 0.55
C HIS A 23 18.30 -4.44 0.11
N VAL A 24 17.87 -3.79 -0.97
CA VAL A 24 18.48 -2.55 -1.45
C VAL A 24 17.49 -1.39 -1.34
N TYR A 25 17.95 -0.28 -0.78
CA TYR A 25 17.14 0.95 -0.70
C TYR A 25 16.91 1.54 -2.08
N CYS A 26 15.68 1.95 -2.36
CA CYS A 26 15.33 2.67 -3.59
C CYS A 26 14.29 3.75 -3.33
N GLU A 27 14.28 4.76 -4.18
CA GLU A 27 13.29 5.84 -4.19
C GLU A 27 12.66 5.99 -5.57
N ILE A 28 11.36 6.30 -5.60
CA ILE A 28 10.62 6.63 -6.83
C ILE A 28 10.50 8.14 -6.91
N HIS A 29 10.93 8.70 -8.03
CA HIS A 29 10.81 10.12 -8.35
C HIS A 29 10.19 10.31 -9.74
N PRO A 30 9.58 11.49 -10.02
CA PRO A 30 9.07 11.78 -11.34
C PRO A 30 10.18 11.74 -12.41
N TYR A 31 9.82 11.34 -13.63
CA TYR A 31 10.76 11.35 -14.76
C TYR A 31 11.40 12.72 -15.00
N SER A 32 10.71 13.80 -14.62
CA SER A 32 11.16 15.19 -14.79
C SER A 32 12.11 15.69 -13.68
N LEU A 33 12.61 14.79 -12.80
CA LEU A 33 13.53 15.16 -11.72
C LEU A 33 14.77 15.87 -12.31
N ALA A 34 15.10 17.05 -11.76
CA ALA A 34 16.21 17.85 -12.22
C ALA A 34 17.56 17.15 -12.00
N ILE A 35 18.51 17.35 -12.91
CA ILE A 35 19.81 16.68 -12.89
C ILE A 35 20.59 16.93 -11.60
N ASP A 36 20.49 18.12 -11.03
CA ASP A 36 21.18 18.47 -9.77
C ASP A 36 20.56 17.74 -8.56
N ALA A 37 19.26 17.49 -8.59
CA ALA A 37 18.60 16.67 -7.58
C ALA A 37 19.03 15.19 -7.70
N ILE A 38 19.17 14.66 -8.92
CA ILE A 38 19.72 13.31 -9.15
C ILE A 38 21.14 13.20 -8.59
N ARG A 39 22.00 14.20 -8.88
CA ARG A 39 23.37 14.24 -8.34
C ARG A 39 23.41 14.33 -6.81
N ALA A 40 22.50 15.09 -6.22
CA ALA A 40 22.41 15.22 -4.76
C ALA A 40 21.99 13.92 -4.06
N LEU A 41 21.18 13.08 -4.71
CA LEU A 41 20.78 11.76 -4.23
C LEU A 41 21.89 10.72 -4.27
N GLN A 42 22.93 10.92 -5.08
CA GLN A 42 24.09 10.03 -5.24
C GLN A 42 23.69 8.55 -5.45
N PRO A 43 22.82 8.23 -6.42
CA PRO A 43 22.38 6.85 -6.62
C PRO A 43 23.52 5.97 -7.18
N GLU A 44 23.54 4.67 -6.82
CA GLU A 44 24.41 3.67 -7.43
C GLU A 44 23.93 3.24 -8.83
N GLY A 45 22.66 3.45 -9.12
CA GLY A 45 22.06 3.13 -10.42
C GLY A 45 20.69 3.75 -10.58
N ILE A 46 20.23 3.81 -11.83
CA ILE A 46 18.95 4.42 -12.19
C ILE A 46 18.12 3.40 -12.95
N ILE A 47 16.82 3.31 -12.63
CA ILE A 47 15.85 2.52 -13.39
C ILE A 47 14.83 3.49 -14.00
N LEU A 48 14.66 3.41 -15.32
CA LEU A 48 13.61 4.11 -16.05
C LEU A 48 12.42 3.15 -16.16
N SER A 49 11.29 3.49 -15.56
CA SER A 49 10.11 2.61 -15.53
C SER A 49 9.45 2.48 -16.91
N GLY A 50 8.45 1.61 -17.00
CA GLY A 50 7.49 1.63 -18.10
C GLY A 50 6.65 2.92 -18.12
N GLY A 51 5.78 3.05 -19.10
CA GLY A 51 4.87 4.18 -19.26
C GLY A 51 3.81 3.92 -20.33
N PRO A 52 2.67 4.64 -20.29
CA PRO A 52 1.59 4.45 -21.26
C PRO A 52 1.81 5.16 -22.60
N ALA A 53 2.78 6.07 -22.68
CA ALA A 53 3.09 6.88 -23.86
C ALA A 53 4.05 6.15 -24.83
N SER A 54 4.21 6.69 -26.02
CA SER A 54 5.26 6.33 -26.97
C SER A 54 6.34 7.41 -27.01
N VAL A 55 7.61 7.04 -27.11
CA VAL A 55 8.75 8.00 -27.06
C VAL A 55 8.78 8.95 -28.27
N TYR A 56 8.02 8.67 -29.31
CA TYR A 56 7.89 9.49 -30.51
C TYR A 56 6.62 10.36 -30.52
N ASP A 57 5.82 10.32 -29.44
CA ASP A 57 4.68 11.24 -29.28
C ASP A 57 5.20 12.65 -29.03
N GLU A 58 4.43 13.67 -29.48
CA GLU A 58 4.84 15.09 -29.36
C GLU A 58 5.06 15.53 -27.91
N ASP A 59 4.23 15.02 -26.99
CA ASP A 59 4.30 15.28 -25.56
C ASP A 59 4.89 14.09 -24.76
N ALA A 60 5.77 13.31 -25.37
CA ALA A 60 6.38 12.16 -24.72
C ALA A 60 7.07 12.56 -23.40
N PRO A 61 6.81 11.87 -22.27
CA PRO A 61 7.51 12.13 -21.02
C PRO A 61 8.98 11.68 -21.13
N LEU A 62 9.87 12.62 -21.38
CA LEU A 62 11.31 12.37 -21.48
C LEU A 62 12.04 12.96 -20.27
N PRO A 63 12.99 12.23 -19.68
CA PRO A 63 13.84 12.77 -18.63
C PRO A 63 14.86 13.75 -19.22
N VAL A 64 15.57 14.47 -18.37
CA VAL A 64 16.70 15.30 -18.81
C VAL A 64 17.73 14.44 -19.51
N ARG A 65 18.18 14.85 -20.71
CA ARG A 65 19.07 14.03 -21.56
C ARG A 65 20.42 13.75 -20.89
N GLU A 66 20.88 14.67 -20.09
CA GLU A 66 22.13 14.61 -19.32
C GLU A 66 22.20 13.41 -18.36
N ILE A 67 21.09 12.72 -18.12
CA ILE A 67 21.07 11.49 -17.31
C ILE A 67 21.97 10.40 -17.92
N ALA A 68 22.06 10.33 -19.26
CA ALA A 68 22.90 9.38 -19.97
C ALA A 68 24.41 9.67 -19.81
N ASP A 69 24.76 10.89 -19.39
CA ASP A 69 26.15 11.37 -19.24
C ASP A 69 26.63 11.34 -17.78
N LEU A 70 25.79 10.90 -16.85
CA LEU A 70 26.15 10.80 -15.42
C LEU A 70 27.18 9.70 -15.13
N GLY A 71 27.42 8.79 -16.07
CA GLY A 71 28.31 7.64 -15.85
C GLY A 71 27.76 6.61 -14.86
N LEU A 72 26.48 6.70 -14.50
CA LEU A 72 25.78 5.76 -13.63
C LEU A 72 25.20 4.59 -14.46
N PRO A 73 25.07 3.38 -13.87
CA PRO A 73 24.30 2.31 -14.49
C PRO A 73 22.85 2.70 -14.71
N ILE A 74 22.30 2.41 -15.88
CA ILE A 74 20.90 2.71 -16.20
C ILE A 74 20.22 1.46 -16.76
N LEU A 75 19.05 1.10 -16.23
CA LEU A 75 18.16 0.08 -16.76
C LEU A 75 16.86 0.72 -17.24
N GLY A 76 16.54 0.59 -18.53
CA GLY A 76 15.24 0.97 -19.07
C GLY A 76 14.30 -0.23 -19.17
N ILE A 77 13.10 -0.11 -18.63
CA ILE A 77 12.05 -1.15 -18.69
C ILE A 77 10.93 -0.65 -19.62
N CYS A 78 10.59 -1.41 -20.64
CA CYS A 78 9.52 -1.12 -21.61
C CYS A 78 9.64 0.29 -22.20
N TYR A 79 8.86 1.27 -21.77
CA TYR A 79 9.00 2.68 -22.18
C TYR A 79 10.41 3.22 -21.91
N GLY A 80 10.98 2.92 -20.74
CA GLY A 80 12.35 3.32 -20.38
C GLY A 80 13.42 2.76 -21.34
N MET A 81 13.22 1.55 -21.88
CA MET A 81 14.05 1.01 -22.95
C MET A 81 13.94 1.85 -24.23
N GLY A 82 12.72 2.29 -24.58
CA GLY A 82 12.49 3.22 -25.69
C GLY A 82 13.22 4.55 -25.50
N VAL A 83 13.22 5.12 -24.29
CA VAL A 83 13.97 6.34 -23.95
C VAL A 83 15.47 6.15 -24.18
N LEU A 84 16.05 5.05 -23.70
CA LEU A 84 17.46 4.74 -23.91
C LEU A 84 17.79 4.53 -25.40
N THR A 85 16.90 3.87 -26.15
CA THR A 85 17.04 3.70 -27.61
C THR A 85 17.10 5.07 -28.29
N LEU A 86 16.19 5.99 -27.95
CA LEU A 86 16.14 7.33 -28.51
C LEU A 86 17.42 8.12 -28.18
N PHE A 87 17.84 8.10 -26.91
CA PHE A 87 19.03 8.85 -26.45
C PHE A 87 20.33 8.30 -27.03
N GLY A 88 20.39 7.00 -27.27
CA GLY A 88 21.53 6.34 -27.93
C GLY A 88 21.56 6.51 -29.45
N GLY A 89 20.54 7.11 -30.09
CA GLY A 89 20.46 7.29 -31.55
C GLY A 89 19.95 6.05 -32.28
N GLY A 90 19.30 5.12 -31.60
CA GLY A 90 18.55 4.02 -32.16
C GLY A 90 17.19 4.45 -32.72
N ARG A 91 16.34 3.49 -33.06
CA ARG A 91 15.01 3.77 -33.61
C ARG A 91 13.95 2.93 -32.93
N VAL A 92 12.89 3.62 -32.49
CA VAL A 92 11.66 3.05 -31.93
C VAL A 92 10.53 3.28 -32.94
N GLY A 93 9.69 2.27 -33.15
CA GLY A 93 8.55 2.34 -34.05
C GLY A 93 7.34 1.61 -33.48
N ARG A 94 6.21 1.73 -34.17
CA ARG A 94 5.01 0.96 -33.81
C ARG A 94 5.20 -0.49 -34.17
N ALA A 95 4.97 -1.39 -33.22
CA ALA A 95 5.00 -2.80 -33.49
C ALA A 95 3.92 -3.20 -34.51
N PRO A 96 4.26 -4.03 -35.54
CA PRO A 96 3.27 -4.58 -36.46
C PRO A 96 2.18 -5.38 -35.74
N ARG A 97 2.55 -6.01 -34.65
CA ARG A 97 1.66 -6.71 -33.71
C ARG A 97 1.99 -6.27 -32.29
N ARG A 98 0.99 -5.83 -31.57
CA ARG A 98 1.13 -5.51 -30.14
C ARG A 98 1.38 -6.80 -29.35
N GLU A 99 2.21 -6.72 -28.32
CA GLU A 99 2.45 -7.83 -27.40
C GLU A 99 1.91 -7.47 -26.02
N TYR A 100 0.84 -8.15 -25.63
CA TYR A 100 0.24 -8.07 -24.28
C TYR A 100 0.04 -9.47 -23.73
N GLY A 101 0.60 -9.72 -22.55
CA GLY A 101 0.49 -11.02 -21.89
C GLY A 101 1.77 -11.85 -21.92
N PRO A 102 1.64 -13.19 -21.74
CA PRO A 102 2.79 -14.09 -21.68
C PRO A 102 3.48 -14.23 -23.05
N ALA A 103 4.81 -14.18 -23.04
CA ALA A 103 5.66 -14.42 -24.20
C ALA A 103 6.90 -15.24 -23.80
N GLU A 104 7.54 -15.86 -24.77
CA GLU A 104 8.84 -16.52 -24.60
C GLU A 104 9.96 -15.59 -25.03
N LEU A 105 10.91 -15.36 -24.12
CA LEU A 105 12.14 -14.62 -24.37
C LEU A 105 13.27 -15.61 -24.67
N ILE A 106 13.92 -15.42 -25.80
CA ILE A 106 15.12 -16.18 -26.19
C ILE A 106 16.35 -15.34 -25.84
N ILE A 107 17.21 -15.87 -24.97
CA ILE A 107 18.42 -15.21 -24.49
C ILE A 107 19.55 -15.53 -25.48
N ASP A 108 20.10 -14.51 -26.14
CA ASP A 108 21.19 -14.60 -27.08
C ASP A 108 22.56 -14.41 -26.43
N ASP A 109 22.59 -13.64 -25.31
CA ASP A 109 23.78 -13.37 -24.51
C ASP A 109 23.40 -13.44 -23.02
N ASP A 110 24.00 -14.39 -22.32
CA ASP A 110 23.68 -14.70 -20.89
C ASP A 110 24.54 -13.91 -19.90
N ARG A 111 25.24 -12.86 -20.35
CA ARG A 111 26.03 -11.98 -19.48
C ARG A 111 25.16 -10.94 -18.76
N ASP A 112 25.76 -10.26 -17.83
CA ASP A 112 25.20 -9.13 -17.07
C ASP A 112 23.78 -9.40 -16.53
N LEU A 113 22.73 -8.89 -17.17
CA LEU A 113 21.34 -9.02 -16.71
C LEU A 113 20.88 -10.49 -16.65
N PHE A 114 21.37 -11.32 -17.55
CA PHE A 114 20.94 -12.73 -17.66
C PHE A 114 21.91 -13.71 -17.01
N ALA A 115 22.95 -13.19 -16.35
CA ALA A 115 23.97 -14.04 -15.74
C ALA A 115 23.37 -14.97 -14.67
N GLY A 116 23.64 -16.27 -14.82
CA GLY A 116 23.17 -17.30 -13.89
C GLY A 116 21.73 -17.77 -14.10
N ILE A 117 21.01 -17.27 -15.09
CA ILE A 117 19.66 -17.73 -15.44
C ILE A 117 19.67 -19.20 -15.86
N GLY A 118 20.72 -19.64 -16.60
CA GLY A 118 20.93 -21.06 -16.94
C GLY A 118 19.91 -21.66 -17.92
N GLN A 119 19.09 -20.84 -18.55
CA GLN A 119 18.08 -21.20 -19.53
C GLN A 119 18.22 -20.30 -20.76
N THR A 120 18.10 -20.87 -21.94
CA THR A 120 18.14 -20.12 -23.22
C THR A 120 16.77 -19.50 -23.55
N THR A 121 15.71 -20.02 -22.96
CA THR A 121 14.34 -19.51 -23.18
C THR A 121 13.64 -19.41 -21.81
N ILE A 122 13.05 -18.25 -21.52
CA ILE A 122 12.31 -18.00 -20.29
C ILE A 122 10.95 -17.36 -20.57
N PRO A 123 9.90 -17.66 -19.78
CA PRO A 123 8.64 -16.97 -19.87
C PRO A 123 8.77 -15.55 -19.29
N VAL A 124 8.20 -14.58 -20.01
CA VAL A 124 8.16 -13.17 -19.61
C VAL A 124 6.78 -12.56 -19.85
N TRP A 125 6.51 -11.43 -19.23
CA TRP A 125 5.29 -10.66 -19.44
C TRP A 125 5.58 -9.43 -20.30
N MET A 126 4.92 -9.37 -21.46
CA MET A 126 4.98 -8.23 -22.37
C MET A 126 3.76 -7.33 -22.16
N SER A 127 3.94 -6.03 -22.35
CA SER A 127 2.86 -5.03 -22.29
C SER A 127 3.23 -3.81 -23.13
N HIS A 128 3.35 -3.97 -24.45
CA HIS A 128 3.80 -2.89 -25.31
C HIS A 128 3.12 -2.87 -26.70
N GLY A 129 3.01 -1.66 -27.24
CA GLY A 129 2.58 -1.40 -28.61
C GLY A 129 3.71 -0.92 -29.52
N ASP A 130 4.89 -0.66 -28.95
CA ASP A 130 6.07 -0.17 -29.64
C ASP A 130 7.15 -1.25 -29.71
N THR A 131 8.05 -1.15 -30.69
CA THR A 131 9.18 -2.07 -30.87
C THR A 131 10.47 -1.29 -31.11
N MET A 132 11.59 -1.89 -30.73
CA MET A 132 12.91 -1.36 -31.04
C MET A 132 13.26 -1.81 -32.46
N ASP A 133 13.10 -0.92 -33.45
CA ASP A 133 13.41 -1.20 -34.88
C ASP A 133 14.92 -1.31 -35.14
N ALA A 134 15.72 -0.54 -34.40
CA ALA A 134 17.16 -0.57 -34.42
C ALA A 134 17.75 -0.22 -33.06
N ALA A 135 18.64 -1.06 -32.55
CA ALA A 135 19.45 -0.75 -31.40
C ALA A 135 20.39 0.43 -31.68
N PRO A 136 20.80 1.23 -30.68
CA PRO A 136 21.84 2.22 -30.85
C PRO A 136 23.15 1.60 -31.38
N ALA A 137 23.92 2.37 -32.18
CA ALA A 137 25.14 1.88 -32.75
C ALA A 137 26.15 1.43 -31.68
N GLY A 138 26.68 0.22 -31.82
CA GLY A 138 27.63 -0.37 -30.89
C GLY A 138 27.00 -1.05 -29.65
N TRP A 139 25.68 -1.03 -29.53
CA TRP A 139 25.01 -1.77 -28.45
C TRP A 139 24.77 -3.22 -28.87
N THR A 140 24.83 -4.13 -27.92
CA THR A 140 24.64 -5.57 -28.14
C THR A 140 23.20 -5.95 -27.81
N VAL A 141 22.56 -6.71 -28.71
CA VAL A 141 21.26 -7.35 -28.41
C VAL A 141 21.53 -8.54 -27.51
N LEU A 142 20.82 -8.62 -26.40
CA LEU A 142 20.95 -9.66 -25.37
C LEU A 142 19.87 -10.72 -25.49
N ALA A 143 18.68 -10.35 -25.98
CA ALA A 143 17.55 -11.26 -26.11
C ALA A 143 16.53 -10.76 -27.14
N HIS A 144 15.75 -11.70 -27.68
CA HIS A 144 14.65 -11.44 -28.60
C HIS A 144 13.40 -12.27 -28.26
N SER A 145 12.25 -11.90 -28.80
CA SER A 145 11.02 -12.71 -28.79
C SER A 145 10.56 -13.00 -30.21
N ALA A 146 9.52 -13.82 -30.37
CA ALA A 146 8.95 -14.10 -31.68
C ALA A 146 8.47 -12.85 -32.44
N ASN A 147 8.08 -11.80 -31.74
CA ASN A 147 7.54 -10.56 -32.31
C ASN A 147 8.47 -9.34 -32.13
N SER A 148 9.48 -9.45 -31.28
CA SER A 148 10.42 -8.35 -30.98
C SER A 148 11.85 -8.84 -31.21
N ALA A 149 12.48 -8.40 -32.31
CA ALA A 149 13.85 -8.75 -32.63
C ALA A 149 14.88 -8.20 -31.64
N ILE A 150 14.49 -7.18 -30.86
CA ILE A 150 15.30 -6.56 -29.82
C ILE A 150 14.43 -6.45 -28.56
N ALA A 151 14.38 -7.51 -27.75
CA ALA A 151 13.64 -7.55 -26.50
C ALA A 151 14.52 -7.23 -25.29
N ALA A 152 15.85 -7.29 -25.44
CA ALA A 152 16.83 -6.75 -24.49
C ALA A 152 18.11 -6.34 -25.20
N PHE A 153 18.77 -5.30 -24.67
CA PHE A 153 20.06 -4.85 -25.17
C PHE A 153 20.95 -4.31 -24.03
N ALA A 154 22.23 -4.14 -24.34
CA ALA A 154 23.20 -3.51 -23.45
C ALA A 154 24.25 -2.68 -24.20
N ASP A 155 24.69 -1.59 -23.54
CA ASP A 155 26.00 -0.96 -23.73
C ASP A 155 26.81 -1.15 -22.46
N PRO A 156 27.66 -2.19 -22.37
CA PRO A 156 28.43 -2.45 -21.15
C PRO A 156 29.45 -1.34 -20.85
N THR A 157 29.87 -0.58 -21.87
CA THR A 157 30.81 0.54 -21.70
C THR A 157 30.17 1.68 -20.93
N ARG A 158 28.95 2.05 -21.27
CA ARG A 158 28.17 3.07 -20.59
C ARG A 158 27.33 2.49 -19.44
N ARG A 159 27.34 1.19 -19.25
CA ARG A 159 26.52 0.44 -18.29
C ARG A 159 25.01 0.72 -18.45
N CYS A 160 24.57 0.86 -19.71
CA CYS A 160 23.16 1.08 -20.07
C CYS A 160 22.55 -0.25 -20.53
N PHE A 161 21.40 -0.57 -20.00
CA PHE A 161 20.67 -1.81 -20.27
C PHE A 161 19.20 -1.48 -20.54
N GLY A 162 18.57 -2.26 -21.42
CA GLY A 162 17.14 -2.13 -21.70
C GLY A 162 16.48 -3.49 -21.83
N VAL A 163 15.26 -3.61 -21.30
CA VAL A 163 14.39 -4.78 -21.44
C VAL A 163 12.99 -4.33 -21.87
N GLN A 164 12.40 -5.01 -22.87
CA GLN A 164 11.08 -4.68 -23.38
C GLN A 164 9.96 -5.25 -22.51
N PHE A 165 10.21 -6.38 -21.86
CA PHE A 165 9.31 -7.05 -20.95
C PHE A 165 9.35 -6.44 -19.54
N HIS A 166 8.41 -6.87 -18.69
CA HIS A 166 8.30 -6.40 -17.31
C HIS A 166 8.90 -7.44 -16.34
N PRO A 167 10.14 -7.24 -15.85
CA PRO A 167 10.77 -8.15 -14.89
C PRO A 167 10.16 -8.04 -13.48
N GLU A 168 9.47 -6.96 -13.17
CA GLU A 168 8.91 -6.68 -11.86
C GLU A 168 7.63 -7.45 -11.55
N VAL A 169 6.92 -7.95 -12.55
CA VAL A 169 5.64 -8.62 -12.37
C VAL A 169 5.79 -10.11 -12.08
N VAL A 170 4.84 -10.71 -11.36
CA VAL A 170 4.84 -12.12 -10.98
C VAL A 170 4.82 -13.09 -12.19
N HIS A 171 4.30 -12.62 -13.32
CA HIS A 171 4.23 -13.38 -14.57
C HIS A 171 5.57 -13.49 -15.32
N THR A 172 6.63 -12.85 -14.82
CA THR A 172 8.02 -13.04 -15.24
C THR A 172 8.77 -13.78 -14.14
N PRO A 173 8.75 -15.12 -14.08
CA PRO A 173 9.23 -15.90 -12.94
C PRO A 173 10.71 -15.65 -12.59
N ARG A 174 11.55 -15.35 -13.60
CA ARG A 174 12.99 -15.05 -13.41
C ARG A 174 13.26 -13.54 -13.31
N GLY A 175 12.21 -12.71 -13.24
CA GLY A 175 12.33 -11.25 -13.24
C GLY A 175 13.09 -10.69 -12.05
N SER A 176 12.87 -11.24 -10.85
CA SER A 176 13.61 -10.83 -9.64
C SER A 176 15.12 -11.10 -9.76
N GLU A 177 15.54 -12.16 -10.44
CA GLU A 177 16.96 -12.47 -10.68
C GLU A 177 17.58 -11.49 -11.66
N ILE A 178 16.84 -11.11 -12.73
CA ILE A 178 17.28 -10.11 -13.70
C ILE A 178 17.49 -8.75 -13.02
N LEU A 179 16.53 -8.33 -12.18
CA LEU A 179 16.65 -7.10 -11.39
C LEU A 179 17.80 -7.19 -10.37
N ALA A 180 17.96 -8.32 -9.69
CA ALA A 180 19.07 -8.56 -8.77
C ALA A 180 20.44 -8.49 -9.48
N ASN A 181 20.54 -9.03 -10.70
CA ASN A 181 21.76 -8.92 -11.50
C ASN A 181 22.07 -7.45 -11.83
N PHE A 182 21.09 -6.65 -12.24
CA PHE A 182 21.30 -5.22 -12.42
C PHE A 182 21.79 -4.55 -11.14
N VAL A 183 21.12 -4.78 -10.03
CA VAL A 183 21.42 -4.12 -8.76
C VAL A 183 22.79 -4.52 -8.20
N PHE A 184 23.11 -5.82 -8.20
CA PHE A 184 24.32 -6.31 -7.53
C PHE A 184 25.53 -6.40 -8.46
N ARG A 185 25.35 -6.86 -9.71
CA ARG A 185 26.48 -7.04 -10.63
C ARG A 185 26.82 -5.75 -11.36
N VAL A 186 25.81 -5.00 -11.81
CA VAL A 186 26.00 -3.80 -12.60
C VAL A 186 26.16 -2.57 -11.69
N CYS A 187 25.21 -2.32 -10.77
CA CYS A 187 25.25 -1.17 -9.86
C CYS A 187 26.20 -1.37 -8.68
N ARG A 188 26.43 -2.61 -8.26
CA ARG A 188 27.20 -2.96 -7.05
C ARG A 188 26.61 -2.36 -5.78
N ALA A 189 25.30 -2.22 -5.73
CA ALA A 189 24.61 -1.64 -4.58
C ALA A 189 24.73 -2.56 -3.34
N PRO A 190 24.88 -2.01 -2.13
CA PRO A 190 24.93 -2.80 -0.90
C PRO A 190 23.54 -3.36 -0.56
N ALA A 191 23.50 -4.59 -0.02
CA ALA A 191 22.27 -5.22 0.48
C ALA A 191 22.12 -4.93 1.98
N ASP A 192 21.95 -3.66 2.34
CA ASP A 192 21.92 -3.19 3.73
C ASP A 192 20.54 -2.65 4.17
N TRP A 193 19.55 -2.71 3.29
CA TRP A 193 18.17 -2.36 3.60
C TRP A 193 17.48 -3.50 4.33
N THR A 194 17.68 -3.55 5.66
CA THR A 194 17.00 -4.47 6.57
C THR A 194 16.20 -3.70 7.61
N MET A 195 15.19 -4.32 8.20
CA MET A 195 14.37 -3.64 9.20
C MET A 195 15.14 -3.38 10.50
N GLU A 196 16.13 -4.21 10.82
CA GLU A 196 17.05 -3.98 11.95
C GLU A 196 17.86 -2.70 11.74
N ASN A 197 18.52 -2.55 10.58
CA ASN A 197 19.29 -1.35 10.22
C ASN A 197 18.38 -0.12 10.17
N PHE A 198 17.16 -0.29 9.66
CA PHE A 198 16.15 0.77 9.63
C PHE A 198 15.80 1.24 11.04
N VAL A 199 15.54 0.33 11.98
CA VAL A 199 15.24 0.65 13.39
C VAL A 199 16.37 1.47 14.01
N GLU A 200 17.61 1.05 13.83
CA GLU A 200 18.77 1.76 14.41
C GLU A 200 18.90 3.17 13.84
N ARG A 201 18.87 3.29 12.51
CA ARG A 201 18.97 4.59 11.81
C ARG A 201 17.84 5.53 12.21
N GLU A 202 16.60 5.05 12.15
CA GLU A 202 15.42 5.88 12.38
C GLU A 202 15.28 6.28 13.86
N THR A 203 15.60 5.36 14.77
CA THR A 203 15.63 5.66 16.21
C THR A 203 16.64 6.76 16.53
N ALA A 204 17.84 6.71 15.94
CA ALA A 204 18.85 7.75 16.13
C ALA A 204 18.40 9.11 15.55
N ARG A 205 17.77 9.10 14.34
CA ARG A 205 17.21 10.29 13.69
C ARG A 205 16.13 10.95 14.52
N ILE A 206 15.17 10.17 15.02
CA ILE A 206 14.08 10.67 15.87
C ILE A 206 14.66 11.27 17.16
N ARG A 207 15.55 10.56 17.85
CA ARG A 207 16.17 11.03 19.10
C ARG A 207 16.86 12.37 18.94
N THR A 208 17.65 12.52 17.88
CA THR A 208 18.37 13.77 17.58
C THR A 208 17.39 14.90 17.30
N ARG A 209 16.32 14.63 16.54
CA ARG A 209 15.33 15.64 16.13
C ARG A 209 14.45 16.09 17.30
N VAL A 210 14.03 15.17 18.16
CA VAL A 210 13.12 15.45 19.28
C VAL A 210 13.84 16.14 20.44
N GLY A 211 15.08 15.74 20.73
CA GLY A 211 15.81 16.27 21.89
C GLY A 211 15.05 16.06 23.19
N GLY A 212 14.76 17.13 23.92
CA GLY A 212 14.02 17.10 25.18
C GLY A 212 12.51 17.39 25.08
N ALA A 213 11.96 17.53 23.88
CA ALA A 213 10.56 17.87 23.67
C ALA A 213 9.63 16.66 23.78
N GLY A 214 8.35 16.91 23.99
CA GLY A 214 7.30 15.87 23.98
C GLY A 214 6.82 15.56 22.56
N VAL A 215 6.44 14.31 22.35
CA VAL A 215 5.85 13.78 21.12
C VAL A 215 4.45 13.26 21.43
N VAL A 216 3.49 13.59 20.59
CA VAL A 216 2.15 13.00 20.63
C VAL A 216 1.95 12.10 19.42
N CYS A 217 1.27 10.96 19.59
CA CYS A 217 0.94 10.02 18.54
C CYS A 217 -0.53 9.61 18.63
N ALA A 218 -1.26 9.68 17.52
CA ALA A 218 -2.60 9.13 17.45
C ALA A 218 -2.54 7.61 17.28
N LEU A 219 -3.16 6.87 18.20
CA LEU A 219 -3.29 5.42 18.14
C LEU A 219 -4.70 5.03 17.68
N SER A 220 -4.78 4.37 16.53
CA SER A 220 -6.03 3.78 16.03
C SER A 220 -6.19 2.30 16.39
N GLY A 221 -5.15 1.68 16.95
CA GLY A 221 -5.06 0.22 17.12
C GLY A 221 -4.74 -0.53 15.85
N GLY A 222 -4.54 0.17 14.73
CA GLY A 222 -4.04 -0.39 13.47
C GLY A 222 -2.53 -0.65 13.53
N VAL A 223 -2.05 -1.46 12.57
CA VAL A 223 -0.62 -1.84 12.48
C VAL A 223 0.27 -0.61 12.41
N ASP A 224 -0.03 0.32 11.49
CA ASP A 224 0.84 1.48 11.20
C ASP A 224 1.00 2.40 12.41
N SER A 225 -0.10 2.76 13.07
CA SER A 225 -0.06 3.59 14.26
C SER A 225 0.66 2.90 15.43
N THR A 226 0.51 1.58 15.56
CA THR A 226 1.19 0.79 16.60
C THR A 226 2.69 0.71 16.35
N VAL A 227 3.11 0.42 15.11
CA VAL A 227 4.53 0.38 14.72
C VAL A 227 5.16 1.76 14.85
N THR A 228 4.48 2.82 14.42
CA THR A 228 4.92 4.22 14.62
C THR A 228 5.17 4.51 16.10
N ALA A 229 4.20 4.22 16.95
CA ALA A 229 4.33 4.45 18.39
C ALA A 229 5.46 3.63 19.02
N ALA A 230 5.61 2.37 18.62
CA ALA A 230 6.68 1.49 19.13
C ALA A 230 8.08 2.01 18.73
N LEU A 231 8.24 2.44 17.48
CA LEU A 231 9.52 2.98 16.99
C LEU A 231 9.86 4.32 17.65
N VAL A 232 8.89 5.22 17.78
CA VAL A 232 9.08 6.52 18.47
C VAL A 232 9.36 6.29 19.96
N HIS A 233 8.63 5.40 20.63
CA HIS A 233 8.88 5.07 22.03
C HIS A 233 10.29 4.49 22.25
N ARG A 234 10.77 3.65 21.36
CA ARG A 234 12.15 3.14 21.39
C ARG A 234 13.18 4.27 21.27
N ALA A 235 12.84 5.34 20.54
CA ALA A 235 13.72 6.50 20.39
C ALA A 235 13.72 7.42 21.60
N VAL A 236 12.54 7.78 22.14
CA VAL A 236 12.36 8.87 23.09
C VAL A 236 11.70 8.47 24.42
N GLY A 237 11.32 7.21 24.58
CA GLY A 237 10.75 6.69 25.83
C GLY A 237 9.52 7.46 26.30
N ASP A 238 9.54 7.90 27.54
CA ASP A 238 8.44 8.59 28.22
C ASP A 238 8.08 9.98 27.67
N GLN A 239 8.86 10.53 26.73
CA GLN A 239 8.50 11.76 26.01
C GLN A 239 7.33 11.52 25.03
N LEU A 240 7.07 10.26 24.65
CA LEU A 240 5.92 9.90 23.84
C LEU A 240 4.64 9.79 24.70
N THR A 241 3.60 10.49 24.28
CA THR A 241 2.22 10.27 24.76
C THR A 241 1.34 9.85 23.60
N CYS A 242 0.75 8.67 23.72
CA CYS A 242 -0.21 8.17 22.73
C CYS A 242 -1.64 8.59 23.12
N ILE A 243 -2.43 9.04 22.16
CA ILE A 243 -3.86 9.35 22.35
C ILE A 243 -4.66 8.31 21.57
N PHE A 244 -5.46 7.53 22.27
CA PHE A 244 -6.40 6.58 21.69
C PHE A 244 -7.81 7.16 21.78
N VAL A 245 -8.50 7.32 20.67
CA VAL A 245 -9.87 7.85 20.61
C VAL A 245 -10.82 6.71 20.28
N ASP A 246 -11.70 6.38 21.22
CA ASP A 246 -12.87 5.54 20.95
C ASP A 246 -13.96 6.41 20.32
N ASN A 247 -14.19 6.19 19.04
CA ASN A 247 -15.17 6.93 18.25
C ASN A 247 -16.58 6.32 18.29
N GLY A 248 -16.80 5.27 19.09
CA GLY A 248 -18.09 4.59 19.22
C GLY A 248 -18.48 3.70 18.02
N VAL A 249 -17.66 3.68 16.94
CA VAL A 249 -17.88 2.85 15.74
C VAL A 249 -16.77 1.82 15.54
N LEU A 250 -16.07 1.46 16.60
CA LEU A 250 -15.11 0.34 16.63
C LEU A 250 -15.85 -1.00 16.74
N ARG A 251 -15.13 -2.12 16.51
CA ARG A 251 -15.67 -3.45 16.80
C ARG A 251 -15.95 -3.61 18.30
N ARG A 252 -16.79 -4.58 18.64
CA ARG A 252 -17.11 -4.88 20.05
C ARG A 252 -15.84 -5.10 20.87
N ASP A 253 -15.72 -4.42 22.00
CA ASP A 253 -14.61 -4.48 22.95
C ASP A 253 -13.22 -4.18 22.34
N GLU A 254 -13.15 -3.63 21.13
CA GLU A 254 -11.87 -3.37 20.45
C GLU A 254 -11.05 -2.35 21.22
N ALA A 255 -11.65 -1.26 21.68
CA ALA A 255 -10.96 -0.24 22.46
C ALA A 255 -10.27 -0.86 23.69
N GLN A 256 -11.01 -1.65 24.47
CA GLN A 256 -10.48 -2.30 25.67
C GLN A 256 -9.36 -3.28 25.33
N ARG A 257 -9.55 -4.14 24.30
CA ARG A 257 -8.54 -5.13 23.88
C ARG A 257 -7.25 -4.45 23.40
N VAL A 258 -7.36 -3.40 22.61
CA VAL A 258 -6.21 -2.63 22.12
C VAL A 258 -5.47 -1.96 23.27
N MET A 259 -6.22 -1.31 24.19
CA MET A 259 -5.63 -0.62 25.33
C MET A 259 -4.90 -1.56 26.28
N THR A 260 -5.50 -2.71 26.63
CA THR A 260 -4.86 -3.72 27.47
C THR A 260 -3.57 -4.22 26.82
N PHE A 261 -3.63 -4.60 25.54
CA PHE A 261 -2.48 -5.06 24.81
C PHE A 261 -1.32 -4.05 24.79
N LEU A 262 -1.61 -2.79 24.44
CA LEU A 262 -0.57 -1.76 24.32
C LEU A 262 0.08 -1.42 25.68
N ARG A 263 -0.69 -1.42 26.75
CA ARG A 263 -0.17 -1.19 28.10
C ARG A 263 0.72 -2.33 28.59
N GLU A 264 0.30 -3.56 28.36
CA GLU A 264 1.03 -4.74 28.78
C GLU A 264 2.33 -4.98 27.98
N THR A 265 2.27 -4.72 26.65
CA THR A 265 3.40 -5.04 25.76
C THR A 265 4.47 -3.94 25.75
N PHE A 266 4.07 -2.66 25.68
CA PHE A 266 4.98 -1.55 25.40
C PHE A 266 5.16 -0.56 26.53
N ARG A 267 4.31 -0.58 27.55
CA ARG A 267 4.28 0.40 28.65
C ARG A 267 4.13 1.85 28.17
N PHE A 268 3.47 2.07 27.05
CA PHE A 268 3.23 3.42 26.53
C PHE A 268 2.44 4.26 27.54
N ARG A 269 2.71 5.56 27.57
CA ARG A 269 1.79 6.53 28.14
C ARG A 269 0.61 6.69 27.19
N ILE A 270 -0.56 6.15 27.56
CA ILE A 270 -1.74 6.17 26.72
C ILE A 270 -2.85 6.95 27.42
N LYS A 271 -3.33 8.00 26.75
CA LYS A 271 -4.55 8.72 27.10
C LYS A 271 -5.69 8.16 26.28
N ALA A 272 -6.62 7.46 26.91
CA ALA A 272 -7.82 6.95 26.27
C ALA A 272 -8.93 8.02 26.37
N VAL A 273 -9.59 8.28 25.26
CA VAL A 273 -10.67 9.26 25.15
C VAL A 273 -11.91 8.55 24.64
N ASP A 274 -12.98 8.52 25.44
CA ASP A 274 -14.30 8.09 24.99
C ASP A 274 -15.00 9.28 24.32
N ALA A 275 -15.12 9.23 23.02
CA ALA A 275 -15.77 10.27 22.21
C ALA A 275 -16.99 9.74 21.44
N GLY A 276 -17.42 8.49 21.70
CA GLY A 276 -18.47 7.82 20.94
C GLY A 276 -19.74 8.65 20.80
N ALA A 277 -20.20 9.28 21.88
CA ALA A 277 -21.40 10.14 21.85
C ALA A 277 -21.23 11.33 20.89
N ARG A 278 -20.05 12.00 20.91
CA ARG A 278 -19.75 13.16 20.03
C ARG A 278 -19.72 12.75 18.55
N PHE A 279 -19.18 11.56 18.24
CA PHE A 279 -19.17 11.06 16.87
C PHE A 279 -20.56 10.69 16.38
N LEU A 280 -21.34 9.97 17.16
CA LEU A 280 -22.70 9.57 16.78
C LEU A 280 -23.62 10.78 16.61
N GLU A 281 -23.52 11.79 17.49
CA GLU A 281 -24.26 13.05 17.35
C GLU A 281 -23.94 13.76 16.03
N ARG A 282 -22.67 13.80 15.65
CA ARG A 282 -22.23 14.43 14.40
C ARG A 282 -22.58 13.64 13.16
N LEU A 283 -22.79 12.33 13.26
CA LEU A 283 -23.19 11.46 12.18
C LEU A 283 -24.71 11.36 11.99
N ALA A 284 -25.50 11.90 12.92
CA ALA A 284 -26.96 11.88 12.85
C ALA A 284 -27.47 12.50 11.54
N GLY A 285 -28.33 11.78 10.81
CA GLY A 285 -28.88 12.20 9.53
C GLY A 285 -27.91 12.17 8.34
N ILE A 286 -26.68 11.69 8.51
CA ILE A 286 -25.70 11.58 7.41
C ILE A 286 -25.77 10.18 6.80
N GLU A 287 -26.12 10.10 5.51
CA GLU A 287 -26.19 8.87 4.74
C GLU A 287 -25.11 8.80 3.66
N ASP A 288 -24.63 9.95 3.14
CA ASP A 288 -23.61 10.01 2.10
C ASP A 288 -22.25 9.51 2.61
N PRO A 289 -21.62 8.53 1.93
CA PRO A 289 -20.38 7.91 2.38
C PRO A 289 -19.21 8.89 2.52
N GLU A 290 -19.06 9.82 1.60
CA GLU A 290 -17.98 10.81 1.64
C GLU A 290 -18.19 11.83 2.77
N LEU A 291 -19.43 12.21 3.01
CA LEU A 291 -19.75 13.08 4.13
C LEU A 291 -19.52 12.40 5.48
N LYS A 292 -19.85 11.09 5.60
CA LYS A 292 -19.51 10.28 6.78
C LYS A 292 -18.00 10.30 7.03
N ARG A 293 -17.20 9.99 6.00
CA ARG A 293 -15.72 9.97 6.11
C ARG A 293 -15.16 11.31 6.55
N ARG A 294 -15.61 12.41 5.93
CA ARG A 294 -15.18 13.77 6.28
C ARG A 294 -15.57 14.16 7.70
N THR A 295 -16.80 13.84 8.10
CA THR A 295 -17.32 14.15 9.45
C THR A 295 -16.52 13.40 10.50
N ILE A 296 -16.27 12.11 10.31
CA ILE A 296 -15.46 11.30 11.22
C ILE A 296 -14.03 11.82 11.29
N GLY A 297 -13.38 12.06 10.13
CA GLY A 297 -12.03 12.59 10.09
C GLY A 297 -11.90 13.94 10.81
N ARG A 298 -12.82 14.87 10.53
CA ARG A 298 -12.85 16.19 11.19
C ARG A 298 -13.07 16.08 12.71
N THR A 299 -14.02 15.24 13.13
CA THR A 299 -14.31 15.06 14.55
C THR A 299 -13.13 14.44 15.30
N PHE A 300 -12.45 13.47 14.64
CA PHE A 300 -11.22 12.87 15.17
C PHE A 300 -10.11 13.92 15.40
N ILE A 301 -9.91 14.78 14.40
CA ILE A 301 -8.93 15.87 14.47
C ILE A 301 -9.25 16.80 15.65
N GLU A 302 -10.50 17.23 15.79
CA GLU A 302 -10.93 18.13 16.86
C GLU A 302 -10.72 17.50 18.25
N VAL A 303 -11.12 16.23 18.43
CA VAL A 303 -10.91 15.50 19.70
C VAL A 303 -9.42 15.36 20.00
N PHE A 304 -8.63 15.00 19.00
CA PHE A 304 -7.18 14.85 19.16
C PHE A 304 -6.49 16.16 19.52
N GLU A 305 -6.88 17.28 18.87
CA GLU A 305 -6.36 18.61 19.17
C GLU A 305 -6.67 19.04 20.62
N ASP A 306 -7.93 18.84 21.06
CA ASP A 306 -8.36 19.19 22.41
C ASP A 306 -7.50 18.46 23.47
N GLU A 307 -7.24 17.16 23.23
CA GLU A 307 -6.48 16.32 24.14
C GLU A 307 -4.97 16.61 24.10
N ALA A 308 -4.42 16.88 22.92
CA ALA A 308 -3.00 17.18 22.76
C ALA A 308 -2.63 18.55 23.33
N ARG A 309 -3.51 19.57 23.23
CA ARG A 309 -3.29 20.89 23.85
C ARG A 309 -3.24 20.85 25.38
N ALA A 310 -3.90 19.85 25.98
CA ALA A 310 -3.87 19.66 27.42
C ALA A 310 -2.56 19.02 27.93
N LEU A 311 -1.71 18.52 27.05
CA LEU A 311 -0.44 17.89 27.40
C LEU A 311 0.69 18.94 27.47
N PRO A 312 1.55 18.87 28.47
CA PRO A 312 2.67 19.81 28.58
C PRO A 312 3.81 19.50 27.60
N ASN A 313 4.48 20.53 27.14
CA ASN A 313 5.74 20.44 26.37
C ASN A 313 5.67 19.63 25.07
N ILE A 314 4.51 19.52 24.43
CA ILE A 314 4.38 18.84 23.14
C ILE A 314 4.84 19.76 22.01
N ALA A 315 5.81 19.28 21.23
CA ALA A 315 6.32 19.99 20.04
C ALA A 315 6.20 19.15 18.76
N PHE A 316 6.00 17.85 18.88
CA PHE A 316 5.97 16.94 17.74
C PHE A 316 4.70 16.09 17.68
N LEU A 317 4.25 15.84 16.45
CA LEU A 317 3.20 14.87 16.12
C LEU A 317 3.83 13.70 15.33
N ALA A 318 3.72 12.49 15.85
CA ALA A 318 4.12 11.28 15.15
C ALA A 318 2.95 10.72 14.34
N GLN A 319 3.17 10.48 13.06
CA GLN A 319 2.17 9.98 12.10
C GLN A 319 2.71 8.79 11.31
N GLY A 320 1.86 7.78 11.10
CA GLY A 320 2.19 6.55 10.37
C GLY A 320 1.94 6.65 8.88
N THR A 321 2.40 7.72 8.23
CA THR A 321 2.37 7.87 6.77
C THR A 321 3.26 6.83 6.13
N LEU A 322 2.78 6.13 5.10
CA LEU A 322 3.51 5.10 4.37
C LEU A 322 4.02 5.64 3.03
N TYR A 323 4.99 4.92 2.44
CA TYR A 323 5.58 5.30 1.16
C TYR A 323 4.56 5.40 0.01
N PRO A 324 3.59 4.47 -0.16
CA PRO A 324 2.52 4.64 -1.15
C PRO A 324 1.70 5.92 -0.98
N ASP A 325 1.40 6.32 0.26
CA ASP A 325 0.65 7.56 0.55
C ASP A 325 1.43 8.80 0.08
N VAL A 326 2.77 8.77 0.21
CA VAL A 326 3.66 9.83 -0.26
C VAL A 326 3.66 9.93 -1.77
N ILE A 327 3.81 8.80 -2.46
CA ILE A 327 3.85 8.76 -3.94
C ILE A 327 2.51 9.24 -4.51
N GLU A 328 1.39 8.78 -3.96
CA GLU A 328 0.04 9.18 -4.39
C GLU A 328 -0.22 10.67 -4.15
N SER A 329 0.35 11.26 -3.10
CA SER A 329 0.19 12.70 -2.81
C SER A 329 1.01 13.60 -3.73
N VAL A 330 2.09 13.09 -4.31
CA VAL A 330 2.99 13.81 -5.25
C VAL A 330 2.61 13.52 -6.71
N SER A 331 1.61 12.64 -6.96
CA SER A 331 1.26 12.21 -8.30
C SER A 331 0.96 13.40 -9.19
N PHE A 332 1.80 13.56 -10.19
CA PHE A 332 1.68 14.52 -11.27
C PHE A 332 0.34 14.31 -12.00
N LYS A 333 -0.26 15.43 -12.42
CA LYS A 333 -1.45 15.50 -13.25
C LYS A 333 -1.35 14.59 -14.49
N GLY A 334 -1.67 13.31 -14.30
CA GLY A 334 -2.02 12.37 -15.33
C GLY A 334 -3.49 11.97 -15.15
N PRO A 335 -4.12 11.28 -16.10
CA PRO A 335 -5.56 10.96 -16.07
C PRO A 335 -6.01 10.02 -14.95
N SER A 336 -5.13 9.51 -14.09
CA SER A 336 -5.49 8.88 -12.83
C SER A 336 -5.75 9.97 -11.78
N ALA A 337 -7.02 10.40 -11.73
CA ALA A 337 -7.51 11.31 -10.71
C ALA A 337 -7.10 10.85 -9.31
N THR A 338 -6.71 11.81 -8.48
CA THR A 338 -6.43 11.72 -7.04
C THR A 338 -7.48 10.85 -6.33
N ILE A 339 -7.22 9.57 -6.15
CA ILE A 339 -8.18 8.61 -5.58
C ILE A 339 -8.20 8.67 -4.04
N LYS A 340 -7.19 9.30 -3.40
CA LYS A 340 -7.11 9.35 -1.93
C LYS A 340 -6.63 10.70 -1.41
N SER A 341 -7.57 11.61 -1.19
CA SER A 341 -7.34 12.85 -0.40
C SER A 341 -7.53 12.66 1.12
N HIS A 342 -7.73 11.44 1.64
CA HIS A 342 -8.38 11.23 2.94
C HIS A 342 -7.54 10.50 4.01
N HIS A 343 -6.30 10.13 3.75
CA HIS A 343 -5.47 9.43 4.74
C HIS A 343 -4.51 10.31 5.53
N ASN A 344 -4.31 11.55 5.13
CA ASN A 344 -3.54 12.50 5.90
C ASN A 344 -4.47 13.33 6.78
N VAL A 345 -4.14 13.41 8.05
CA VAL A 345 -4.64 14.41 9.01
C VAL A 345 -4.11 15.78 8.56
N GLY A 346 -4.40 16.12 7.29
CA GLY A 346 -3.94 17.35 6.66
C GLY A 346 -4.43 18.58 7.42
N GLY A 347 -3.48 19.42 7.86
CA GLY A 347 -3.76 20.64 8.61
C GLY A 347 -3.63 20.54 10.13
N LEU A 348 -3.51 19.35 10.74
CA LEU A 348 -3.24 19.23 12.19
C LEU A 348 -1.92 19.91 12.60
N PRO A 349 -0.78 19.67 11.91
CA PRO A 349 0.47 20.31 12.29
C PRO A 349 0.40 21.83 12.22
N GLU A 350 -0.25 22.37 11.20
CA GLU A 350 -0.36 23.83 10.99
C GLU A 350 -1.20 24.51 12.07
N ARG A 351 -2.34 23.90 12.47
CA ARG A 351 -3.22 24.42 13.50
C ARG A 351 -2.63 24.37 14.91
N MET A 352 -1.81 23.36 15.17
CA MET A 352 -1.23 23.11 16.49
C MET A 352 0.21 23.59 16.61
N HIS A 353 0.81 24.10 15.54
CA HIS A 353 2.23 24.46 15.46
C HIS A 353 3.16 23.30 15.84
N LEU A 354 2.75 22.04 15.56
CA LEU A 354 3.55 20.84 15.81
C LEU A 354 4.40 20.48 14.59
N GLN A 355 5.62 20.03 14.86
CA GLN A 355 6.46 19.46 13.82
C GLN A 355 6.09 17.99 13.58
N LEU A 356 6.03 17.58 12.31
CA LEU A 356 5.70 16.22 11.94
C LEU A 356 6.90 15.28 12.07
N ILE A 357 6.68 14.08 12.63
CA ILE A 357 7.60 12.94 12.60
C ILE A 357 6.86 11.81 11.87
N GLU A 358 7.36 11.41 10.70
CA GLU A 358 6.78 10.37 9.86
C GLU A 358 7.80 9.21 9.70
N PRO A 359 7.93 8.35 10.70
CA PRO A 359 9.00 7.35 10.71
C PRO A 359 8.81 6.22 9.69
N LEU A 360 7.59 6.02 9.18
CA LEU A 360 7.28 4.96 8.22
C LEU A 360 7.21 5.45 6.76
N ARG A 361 7.53 6.72 6.52
CA ARG A 361 7.35 7.39 5.22
C ARG A 361 8.10 6.73 4.06
N GLU A 362 9.17 6.00 4.37
CA GLU A 362 9.99 5.29 3.39
C GLU A 362 9.55 3.83 3.19
N LEU A 363 8.57 3.32 3.94
CA LEU A 363 8.23 1.90 3.99
C LEU A 363 6.95 1.55 3.24
N PHE A 364 6.98 0.41 2.55
CA PHE A 364 5.78 -0.26 2.08
C PHE A 364 5.07 -0.98 3.23
N LYS A 365 3.81 -1.38 3.01
CA LYS A 365 2.96 -2.00 4.04
C LYS A 365 3.51 -3.33 4.58
N ASP A 366 4.11 -4.13 3.72
CA ASP A 366 4.76 -5.39 4.07
C ASP A 366 6.04 -5.15 4.90
N GLU A 367 6.85 -4.14 4.54
CA GLU A 367 8.00 -3.71 5.34
C GLU A 367 7.58 -3.21 6.73
N VAL A 368 6.46 -2.47 6.83
CA VAL A 368 5.92 -2.04 8.13
C VAL A 368 5.50 -3.23 9.00
N ARG A 369 4.90 -4.26 8.41
CA ARG A 369 4.58 -5.49 9.14
C ARG A 369 5.85 -6.18 9.66
N HIS A 370 6.85 -6.34 8.80
CA HIS A 370 8.13 -6.92 9.19
C HIS A 370 8.84 -6.08 10.25
N LEU A 371 8.83 -4.74 10.11
CA LEU A 371 9.32 -3.82 11.15
C LEU A 371 8.60 -4.04 12.48
N GLY A 372 7.29 -4.26 12.44
CA GLY A 372 6.50 -4.59 13.62
C GLY A 372 7.01 -5.85 14.32
N GLU A 373 7.34 -6.90 13.56
CA GLU A 373 7.91 -8.14 14.10
C GLU A 373 9.28 -7.89 14.74
N VAL A 374 10.16 -7.14 14.09
CA VAL A 374 11.48 -6.74 14.62
C VAL A 374 11.36 -5.92 15.90
N LEU A 375 10.32 -5.10 16.01
CA LEU A 375 10.01 -4.33 17.23
C LEU A 375 9.32 -5.16 18.33
N GLY A 376 9.07 -6.46 18.10
CA GLY A 376 8.45 -7.36 19.06
C GLY A 376 6.92 -7.23 19.15
N ILE A 377 6.28 -6.67 18.11
CA ILE A 377 4.82 -6.63 18.04
C ILE A 377 4.32 -8.03 17.66
N PRO A 378 3.45 -8.65 18.46
CA PRO A 378 2.93 -9.98 18.16
C PRO A 378 2.25 -10.09 16.80
N SER A 379 2.44 -11.23 16.12
CA SER A 379 1.86 -11.51 14.79
C SER A 379 0.33 -11.32 14.73
N ARG A 380 -0.37 -11.61 15.83
CA ARG A 380 -1.84 -11.36 15.94
C ARG A 380 -2.25 -9.90 15.74
N ILE A 381 -1.32 -8.94 15.92
CA ILE A 381 -1.56 -7.51 15.66
C ILE A 381 -1.10 -7.14 14.26
N VAL A 382 0.12 -7.57 13.89
CA VAL A 382 0.71 -7.29 12.58
C VAL A 382 -0.09 -7.94 11.44
N GLY A 383 -0.62 -9.15 11.67
CA GLY A 383 -1.44 -9.93 10.73
C GLY A 383 -2.94 -9.61 10.74
N ARG A 384 -3.39 -8.58 11.46
CA ARG A 384 -4.81 -8.22 11.48
C ARG A 384 -5.32 -7.84 10.09
N HIS A 385 -6.56 -8.28 9.78
CA HIS A 385 -7.28 -7.77 8.63
C HIS A 385 -7.34 -6.24 8.65
N PRO A 386 -7.24 -5.56 7.51
CA PRO A 386 -7.44 -4.13 7.43
C PRO A 386 -8.78 -3.72 8.08
N PHE A 387 -8.77 -2.62 8.83
CA PHE A 387 -9.97 -2.03 9.39
C PHE A 387 -9.97 -0.55 9.00
N PRO A 388 -11.06 -0.06 8.41
CA PRO A 388 -11.08 1.30 7.87
C PRO A 388 -11.02 2.35 8.98
N GLY A 389 -10.39 3.51 8.71
CA GLY A 389 -10.32 4.62 9.65
C GLY A 389 -11.68 5.10 10.16
N PRO A 390 -12.74 5.19 9.30
CA PRO A 390 -14.10 5.50 9.75
C PRO A 390 -14.78 4.39 10.56
N GLY A 391 -14.13 3.25 10.80
CA GLY A 391 -14.68 2.14 11.56
C GLY A 391 -15.90 1.50 10.90
N LEU A 392 -16.82 1.03 11.73
CA LEU A 392 -18.06 0.39 11.27
C LEU A 392 -19.03 1.36 10.59
N ALA A 393 -18.82 2.68 10.69
CA ALA A 393 -19.71 3.66 10.09
C ALA A 393 -19.89 3.48 8.56
N ILE A 394 -18.84 3.04 7.85
CA ILE A 394 -18.89 2.78 6.40
C ILE A 394 -19.33 1.35 6.05
N ARG A 395 -19.70 0.58 7.06
CA ARG A 395 -20.33 -0.75 6.92
C ARG A 395 -21.78 -0.74 7.38
N VAL A 396 -22.27 0.41 7.87
CA VAL A 396 -23.68 0.72 8.09
C VAL A 396 -24.15 1.56 6.90
N ILE A 397 -24.75 0.92 5.89
CA ILE A 397 -25.24 1.61 4.70
C ILE A 397 -26.45 2.49 5.06
N GLY A 398 -26.38 3.79 4.73
CA GLY A 398 -27.35 4.80 5.19
C GLY A 398 -26.98 5.40 6.54
N GLU A 399 -27.95 5.90 7.29
CA GLU A 399 -27.71 6.60 8.58
C GLU A 399 -27.02 5.72 9.63
N VAL A 400 -26.05 6.30 10.34
CA VAL A 400 -25.32 5.64 11.44
C VAL A 400 -25.97 5.99 12.77
N THR A 401 -26.57 4.97 13.42
CA THR A 401 -27.17 5.12 14.76
C THR A 401 -26.53 4.15 15.74
N ALA A 402 -26.61 4.43 17.03
CA ALA A 402 -26.09 3.55 18.08
C ALA A 402 -26.69 2.13 17.99
N GLU A 403 -27.98 2.00 17.68
CA GLU A 403 -28.66 0.72 17.49
C GLU A 403 -28.09 -0.07 16.30
N ARG A 404 -27.92 0.59 15.16
CA ARG A 404 -27.38 -0.04 13.93
C ARG A 404 -25.93 -0.44 14.09
N VAL A 405 -25.13 0.37 14.79
CA VAL A 405 -23.75 0.04 15.17
C VAL A 405 -23.72 -1.18 16.06
N ALA A 406 -24.57 -1.26 17.08
CA ALA A 406 -24.64 -2.42 17.98
C ALA A 406 -25.00 -3.73 17.26
N ILE A 407 -25.97 -3.68 16.31
CA ILE A 407 -26.31 -4.82 15.43
C ILE A 407 -25.06 -5.26 14.65
N LEU A 408 -24.37 -4.32 14.02
CA LEU A 408 -23.21 -4.65 13.20
C LEU A 408 -22.03 -5.15 14.04
N GLN A 409 -21.80 -4.59 15.24
CA GLN A 409 -20.79 -5.09 16.18
C GLN A 409 -21.05 -6.56 16.60
N ALA A 410 -22.30 -6.92 16.81
CA ALA A 410 -22.66 -8.29 17.12
C ALA A 410 -22.42 -9.22 15.92
N ALA A 411 -22.77 -8.78 14.71
CA ALA A 411 -22.56 -9.53 13.49
C ALA A 411 -21.04 -9.71 13.16
N GLU A 412 -20.25 -8.63 13.29
CA GLU A 412 -18.79 -8.68 13.07
C GLU A 412 -18.08 -9.67 13.99
N ALA A 413 -18.52 -9.75 15.25
CA ALA A 413 -17.95 -10.69 16.22
C ALA A 413 -18.17 -12.15 15.77
N ILE A 414 -19.37 -12.48 15.29
CA ILE A 414 -19.70 -13.82 14.78
C ILE A 414 -18.90 -14.13 13.52
N VAL A 415 -18.79 -13.16 12.58
CA VAL A 415 -18.02 -13.37 11.35
C VAL A 415 -16.54 -13.60 11.66
N ASP A 416 -15.91 -12.79 12.52
CA ASP A 416 -14.51 -12.98 12.91
C ASP A 416 -14.28 -14.34 13.58
N GLU A 417 -15.17 -14.74 14.49
CA GLU A 417 -15.09 -16.03 15.19
C GLU A 417 -15.19 -17.23 14.23
N GLU A 418 -16.17 -17.24 13.35
CA GLU A 418 -16.38 -18.34 12.40
C GLU A 418 -15.27 -18.45 11.35
N ILE A 419 -14.78 -17.32 10.84
CA ILE A 419 -13.66 -17.27 9.89
C ILE A 419 -12.38 -17.79 10.54
N ARG A 420 -12.10 -17.44 11.80
CA ARG A 420 -10.95 -17.95 12.56
C ARG A 420 -11.08 -19.43 12.86
N ALA A 421 -12.24 -19.86 13.33
CA ALA A 421 -12.51 -21.27 13.63
C ALA A 421 -12.39 -22.17 12.39
N ALA A 422 -12.69 -21.65 11.21
CA ALA A 422 -12.51 -22.33 9.94
C ALA A 422 -11.06 -22.31 9.40
N GLY A 423 -10.12 -21.65 10.08
CA GLY A 423 -8.71 -21.51 9.64
C GLY A 423 -8.54 -20.68 8.37
N LEU A 424 -9.50 -19.82 8.04
CA LEU A 424 -9.47 -19.00 6.83
C LEU A 424 -8.90 -17.60 7.04
N TYR A 425 -8.73 -17.17 8.29
CA TYR A 425 -8.34 -15.78 8.61
C TYR A 425 -7.05 -15.35 7.91
N GLU A 426 -6.02 -16.17 7.93
CA GLU A 426 -4.72 -15.88 7.32
C GLU A 426 -4.75 -15.90 5.77
N ARG A 427 -5.72 -16.60 5.18
CA ARG A 427 -5.87 -16.71 3.72
C ARG A 427 -6.62 -15.55 3.11
N LEU A 428 -7.53 -14.95 3.88
CA LEU A 428 -8.36 -13.85 3.43
C LEU A 428 -7.65 -12.52 3.64
N TRP A 429 -7.75 -11.64 2.65
CA TRP A 429 -7.35 -10.25 2.83
C TRP A 429 -8.23 -9.56 3.87
N GLN A 430 -9.56 -9.79 3.77
CA GLN A 430 -10.55 -9.20 4.66
C GLN A 430 -11.85 -10.01 4.62
N ALA A 431 -12.51 -10.16 5.79
CA ALA A 431 -13.87 -10.69 5.91
C ALA A 431 -14.63 -9.87 6.94
N PHE A 432 -15.87 -9.48 6.62
CA PHE A 432 -16.67 -8.59 7.47
C PHE A 432 -18.16 -8.65 7.11
N ALA A 433 -18.99 -8.12 8.02
CA ALA A 433 -20.41 -7.90 7.80
C ALA A 433 -20.72 -6.46 7.38
N VAL A 434 -21.79 -6.27 6.61
CA VAL A 434 -22.34 -4.97 6.20
C VAL A 434 -23.83 -4.94 6.54
N LEU A 435 -24.27 -3.88 7.22
CA LEU A 435 -25.69 -3.71 7.53
C LEU A 435 -26.37 -2.90 6.43
N LEU A 436 -27.28 -3.56 5.71
CA LEU A 436 -27.99 -2.94 4.60
C LEU A 436 -29.18 -2.09 5.06
N PRO A 437 -29.57 -1.02 4.31
CA PRO A 437 -30.70 -0.17 4.64
C PRO A 437 -32.04 -0.79 4.20
N VAL A 438 -32.12 -2.11 4.16
CA VAL A 438 -33.28 -2.87 3.67
C VAL A 438 -33.85 -3.69 4.80
N ARG A 439 -35.17 -3.61 4.98
CA ARG A 439 -35.91 -4.50 5.86
C ARG A 439 -36.64 -5.54 5.03
N THR A 440 -36.59 -6.79 5.46
CA THR A 440 -37.22 -7.91 4.78
C THR A 440 -38.19 -8.61 5.70
N VAL A 441 -39.18 -9.25 5.05
CA VAL A 441 -40.12 -10.11 5.76
C VAL A 441 -39.41 -11.38 6.23
N GLY A 442 -39.52 -11.71 7.50
CA GLY A 442 -39.10 -12.97 8.08
C GLY A 442 -40.25 -13.64 8.81
N VAL A 443 -40.06 -14.87 9.19
CA VAL A 443 -40.98 -15.65 10.05
C VAL A 443 -40.12 -16.17 11.20
N MET A 444 -40.37 -15.65 12.41
CA MET A 444 -39.73 -16.13 13.64
C MET A 444 -40.78 -16.61 14.61
N GLY A 445 -40.78 -17.92 14.89
CA GLY A 445 -41.91 -18.59 15.52
C GLY A 445 -43.14 -18.46 14.62
N ASP A 446 -44.29 -18.13 15.18
CA ASP A 446 -45.58 -17.99 14.47
C ASP A 446 -45.85 -16.53 14.01
N ALA A 447 -44.89 -15.60 14.17
CA ALA A 447 -45.07 -14.20 13.86
C ALA A 447 -44.23 -13.76 12.64
N ARG A 448 -44.82 -12.83 11.84
CA ARG A 448 -44.05 -12.12 10.82
C ARG A 448 -43.14 -11.06 11.45
N THR A 449 -41.89 -11.02 11.04
CA THR A 449 -40.93 -9.98 11.41
C THR A 449 -40.54 -9.14 10.20
N TYR A 450 -40.09 -7.90 10.47
CA TYR A 450 -39.58 -6.97 9.49
C TYR A 450 -38.22 -6.45 9.99
N ASP A 451 -37.18 -7.23 9.70
CA ASP A 451 -35.86 -7.01 10.25
C ASP A 451 -34.84 -6.71 9.13
N ASN A 452 -33.63 -6.34 9.57
CA ASN A 452 -32.56 -5.94 8.67
C ASN A 452 -31.95 -7.10 7.92
N VAL A 453 -31.29 -6.77 6.82
CA VAL A 453 -30.46 -7.67 6.00
C VAL A 453 -28.99 -7.39 6.29
N LEU A 454 -28.21 -8.45 6.52
CA LEU A 454 -26.74 -8.38 6.57
C LEU A 454 -26.16 -8.95 5.27
N ALA A 455 -25.16 -8.25 4.72
CA ALA A 455 -24.30 -8.82 3.70
C ALA A 455 -22.98 -9.27 4.35
N ILE A 456 -22.50 -10.45 3.97
CA ILE A 456 -21.14 -10.90 4.29
C ILE A 456 -20.27 -10.60 3.09
N ARG A 457 -19.15 -9.90 3.32
CA ARG A 457 -18.11 -9.64 2.34
C ARG A 457 -16.85 -10.35 2.78
N ALA A 458 -16.30 -11.24 1.94
CA ALA A 458 -14.98 -11.83 2.13
C ALA A 458 -14.22 -11.80 0.80
N VAL A 459 -12.97 -11.35 0.84
CA VAL A 459 -12.14 -11.16 -0.36
C VAL A 459 -10.75 -11.73 -0.19
N GLU A 460 -10.20 -12.21 -1.29
CA GLU A 460 -8.80 -12.57 -1.46
C GLU A 460 -8.10 -11.48 -2.28
N SER A 461 -6.93 -11.05 -1.85
CA SER A 461 -6.11 -10.04 -2.53
C SER A 461 -4.66 -10.16 -2.06
N VAL A 462 -3.73 -9.67 -2.87
CA VAL A 462 -2.31 -9.57 -2.50
C VAL A 462 -1.97 -8.17 -1.98
N ASP A 463 -2.54 -7.15 -2.59
CA ASP A 463 -2.17 -5.74 -2.36
C ASP A 463 -3.35 -4.78 -2.10
N GLY A 464 -4.59 -5.30 -2.19
CA GLY A 464 -5.82 -4.50 -2.08
C GLY A 464 -6.14 -3.64 -3.31
N MET A 465 -5.30 -3.62 -4.34
CA MET A 465 -5.57 -2.91 -5.61
C MET A 465 -6.60 -3.67 -6.44
N THR A 466 -6.40 -4.97 -6.57
CA THR A 466 -7.37 -5.90 -7.14
C THR A 466 -7.78 -6.91 -6.09
N ALA A 467 -9.03 -7.35 -6.11
CA ALA A 467 -9.54 -8.37 -5.21
C ALA A 467 -10.60 -9.22 -5.88
N ASP A 468 -10.62 -10.50 -5.54
CA ASP A 468 -11.73 -11.37 -5.91
C ASP A 468 -12.50 -11.80 -4.66
N TRP A 469 -13.79 -12.13 -4.81
CA TRP A 469 -14.56 -12.65 -3.72
C TRP A 469 -14.07 -14.06 -3.33
N ALA A 470 -13.97 -14.33 -2.05
CA ALA A 470 -13.48 -15.59 -1.53
C ALA A 470 -14.53 -16.70 -1.69
N ARG A 471 -14.12 -17.89 -2.15
CA ARG A 471 -14.99 -19.07 -2.25
C ARG A 471 -15.04 -19.75 -0.88
N ILE A 472 -15.84 -19.17 0.01
CA ILE A 472 -16.05 -19.73 1.35
C ILE A 472 -16.84 -21.04 1.23
N PRO A 473 -16.48 -22.10 1.99
CA PRO A 473 -17.24 -23.35 2.03
C PRO A 473 -18.71 -23.11 2.37
N LEU A 474 -19.62 -23.78 1.64
CA LEU A 474 -21.07 -23.61 1.82
C LEU A 474 -21.53 -23.93 3.25
N ASP A 475 -20.92 -24.91 3.90
CA ASP A 475 -21.21 -25.24 5.30
C ASP A 475 -20.85 -24.10 6.26
N LEU A 476 -19.79 -23.36 5.98
CA LEU A 476 -19.43 -22.18 6.76
C LEU A 476 -20.44 -21.05 6.52
N LEU A 477 -20.85 -20.82 5.27
CA LEU A 477 -21.91 -19.85 4.96
C LEU A 477 -23.23 -20.20 5.64
N ALA A 478 -23.59 -21.50 5.68
CA ALA A 478 -24.77 -21.97 6.38
C ALA A 478 -24.70 -21.71 7.89
N ARG A 479 -23.54 -22.00 8.53
CA ARG A 479 -23.33 -21.69 9.96
C ARG A 479 -23.38 -20.20 10.23
N LEU A 480 -22.68 -19.37 9.43
CA LEU A 480 -22.72 -17.92 9.53
C LEU A 480 -24.16 -17.39 9.43
N SER A 481 -24.91 -17.81 8.42
CA SER A 481 -26.31 -17.42 8.26
C SER A 481 -27.17 -17.81 9.47
N SER A 482 -27.03 -19.04 9.94
CA SER A 482 -27.77 -19.54 11.12
C SER A 482 -27.43 -18.75 12.38
N ARG A 483 -26.14 -18.54 12.67
CA ARG A 483 -25.72 -17.80 13.85
C ARG A 483 -26.15 -16.32 13.80
N LEU A 484 -25.94 -15.66 12.65
CA LEU A 484 -26.30 -14.24 12.47
C LEU A 484 -27.80 -14.01 12.65
N THR A 485 -28.66 -14.89 12.14
CA THR A 485 -30.11 -14.73 12.29
C THR A 485 -30.63 -15.13 13.66
N ASN A 486 -29.97 -16.04 14.37
CA ASN A 486 -30.40 -16.49 15.70
C ASN A 486 -29.82 -15.67 16.86
N GLU A 487 -28.57 -15.19 16.73
CA GLU A 487 -27.85 -14.53 17.81
C GLU A 487 -27.91 -12.99 17.72
N VAL A 488 -28.09 -12.42 16.49
CA VAL A 488 -28.15 -10.96 16.29
C VAL A 488 -29.61 -10.50 16.19
N ARG A 489 -30.10 -9.83 17.22
CA ARG A 489 -31.46 -9.28 17.23
C ARG A 489 -31.65 -8.26 16.12
N GLY A 490 -32.79 -8.29 15.43
CA GLY A 490 -33.14 -7.37 14.36
C GLY A 490 -32.54 -7.74 13.00
N VAL A 491 -32.10 -9.00 12.83
CA VAL A 491 -31.60 -9.56 11.56
C VAL A 491 -32.38 -10.83 11.23
N ASN A 492 -32.97 -10.88 10.04
CA ASN A 492 -33.70 -12.06 9.57
C ASN A 492 -33.22 -12.59 8.21
N ARG A 493 -32.20 -11.95 7.61
CA ARG A 493 -31.67 -12.38 6.31
C ARG A 493 -30.18 -12.08 6.20
N VAL A 494 -29.46 -13.03 5.59
CA VAL A 494 -28.02 -12.91 5.29
C VAL A 494 -27.84 -13.15 3.79
N VAL A 495 -27.03 -12.32 3.14
CA VAL A 495 -26.59 -12.46 1.74
C VAL A 495 -25.06 -12.48 1.67
N TYR A 496 -24.52 -13.05 0.61
CA TYR A 496 -23.07 -13.09 0.37
C TYR A 496 -22.72 -12.28 -0.87
N ASP A 497 -21.76 -11.33 -0.74
CA ASP A 497 -21.32 -10.48 -1.84
C ASP A 497 -20.25 -11.20 -2.67
N ILE A 498 -20.58 -11.47 -3.94
CA ILE A 498 -19.74 -12.19 -4.92
C ILE A 498 -19.10 -11.24 -5.96
N SER A 499 -18.94 -9.98 -5.64
CA SER A 499 -18.39 -8.98 -6.57
C SER A 499 -16.86 -8.93 -6.47
N SER A 500 -16.18 -8.82 -7.63
CA SER A 500 -14.74 -8.62 -7.71
C SER A 500 -14.40 -7.12 -7.73
N LYS A 501 -13.16 -6.77 -7.38
CA LYS A 501 -12.60 -5.42 -7.56
C LYS A 501 -11.53 -5.44 -8.65
N PRO A 502 -11.68 -4.69 -9.74
CA PRO A 502 -12.87 -3.97 -10.17
C PRO A 502 -14.02 -4.90 -10.61
N PRO A 503 -15.29 -4.43 -10.83
CA PRO A 503 -15.72 -3.03 -10.75
C PRO A 503 -16.11 -2.54 -9.34
N ALA A 504 -16.39 -3.47 -8.40
CA ALA A 504 -16.70 -3.10 -7.03
C ALA A 504 -15.45 -2.67 -6.25
N THR A 505 -15.64 -2.13 -5.05
CA THR A 505 -14.59 -1.90 -4.05
C THR A 505 -14.55 -3.03 -3.02
N ILE A 506 -13.54 -3.06 -2.14
CA ILE A 506 -13.51 -4.02 -1.02
C ILE A 506 -14.54 -3.60 0.03
N GLU A 507 -14.44 -2.38 0.56
CA GLU A 507 -15.47 -1.81 1.42
C GLU A 507 -16.67 -1.35 0.58
N TRP A 508 -17.87 -1.29 1.18
CA TRP A 508 -19.09 -0.92 0.48
C TRP A 508 -19.31 0.59 0.40
N GLU A 509 -18.81 1.34 1.37
CA GLU A 509 -18.81 2.81 1.39
C GLU A 509 -17.40 3.40 1.52
#